data_ccd1ab143ab11f2687470b3d53d2586c
#
_entry.id   ccd1ab143ab11f2687470b3d53d2586c
#
_cell.length_a   1.000
_cell.length_b   1.000
_cell.length_c   1.000
_cell.angle_alpha   90.00
_cell.angle_beta   90.00
_cell.angle_gamma   90.00
#
_symmetry.space_group_name_H-M   'P 1'
#
loop_
_entity.id
_entity.type
_entity.pdbx_description
1 polymer ?
#
loop_
_entity_poly.entity_id
_entity_poly.type
_entity_poly.pdbx_seq_one_letter_code
_entity_poly.pdbx_strand_id
1 'polypeptide(L)'
;NHLENKIDIVCGDIKEADTLFQAASFDVITCNPPYMIGQHGITNPDAPKAIARHEILCTLEDVIQKAAILLKPGGNFYMVHRPFRLAEIISVMVRYKLEPKRMRLVYPYVDKEPNMVLIEGCRGGKSRMTVEKPLIVYKEPGKYTDEIYEVYGY
;
A
#
# COMPACT_ATOMS: atom_id res chain seq x y z
N ASN A 1 -21.00 -11.63 -9.19
CA ASN A 1 -20.00 -11.00 -10.11
C ASN A 1 -19.37 -12.01 -11.08
N HIS A 2 -19.70 -13.32 -10.99
CA HIS A 2 -19.18 -14.38 -11.88
C HIS A 2 -17.64 -14.41 -11.97
N LEU A 3 -16.96 -14.27 -10.80
CA LEU A 3 -15.51 -14.25 -10.70
C LEU A 3 -14.92 -15.53 -10.07
N GLU A 4 -15.76 -16.52 -9.76
CA GLU A 4 -15.42 -17.76 -9.03
C GLU A 4 -14.26 -18.53 -9.69
N ASN A 5 -14.15 -18.43 -11.04
CA ASN A 5 -13.07 -19.07 -11.81
C ASN A 5 -11.85 -18.16 -12.05
N LYS A 6 -11.83 -16.96 -11.47
CA LYS A 6 -10.76 -15.96 -11.68
C LYS A 6 -10.09 -15.51 -10.39
N ILE A 7 -10.67 -15.86 -9.24
CA ILE A 7 -10.19 -15.41 -7.92
C ILE A 7 -10.09 -16.63 -7.00
N ASP A 8 -8.90 -16.86 -6.48
CA ASP A 8 -8.63 -17.81 -5.42
C ASP A 8 -8.48 -17.05 -4.09
N ILE A 9 -9.23 -17.45 -3.07
CA ILE A 9 -9.16 -16.86 -1.73
C ILE A 9 -8.35 -17.79 -0.83
N VAL A 10 -7.22 -17.29 -0.34
CA VAL A 10 -6.35 -18.01 0.58
C VAL A 10 -6.33 -17.28 1.94
N CYS A 11 -6.64 -17.99 3.01
CA CYS A 11 -6.52 -17.49 4.37
C CYS A 11 -5.15 -17.87 4.95
N GLY A 12 -4.37 -16.89 5.43
CA GLY A 12 -3.06 -17.12 6.01
C GLY A 12 -2.45 -15.87 6.63
N ASP A 13 -1.35 -16.04 7.37
CA ASP A 13 -0.53 -14.93 7.87
C ASP A 13 0.38 -14.45 6.74
N ILE A 14 0.42 -13.14 6.51
CA ILE A 14 1.32 -12.54 5.50
C ILE A 14 2.79 -12.90 5.75
N LYS A 15 3.20 -13.08 7.00
CA LYS A 15 4.57 -13.48 7.36
C LYS A 15 4.94 -14.88 6.87
N GLU A 16 3.95 -15.70 6.58
CA GLU A 16 4.09 -17.06 6.04
C GLU A 16 3.75 -17.15 4.55
N ALA A 17 3.54 -16.01 3.88
CA ALA A 17 3.09 -16.00 2.48
C ALA A 17 4.06 -16.75 1.53
N ASP A 18 5.34 -16.76 1.82
CA ASP A 18 6.35 -17.52 1.06
C ASP A 18 6.35 -19.03 1.33
N THR A 19 5.59 -19.51 2.30
CA THR A 19 5.28 -20.93 2.48
C THR A 19 4.00 -21.35 1.77
N LEU A 20 3.08 -20.39 1.58
CA LEU A 20 1.79 -20.60 0.91
C LEU A 20 1.91 -20.46 -0.62
N PHE A 21 2.83 -19.64 -1.10
CA PHE A 21 3.03 -19.34 -2.51
C PHE A 21 4.49 -19.53 -2.92
N GLN A 22 4.70 -19.97 -4.14
CA GLN A 22 6.03 -20.10 -4.72
C GLN A 22 6.70 -18.73 -4.87
N ALA A 23 7.97 -18.62 -4.51
CA ALA A 23 8.75 -17.40 -4.76
C ALA A 23 8.79 -17.06 -6.25
N ALA A 24 8.79 -15.77 -6.57
CA ALA A 24 8.81 -15.25 -7.93
C ALA A 24 7.67 -15.80 -8.84
N SER A 25 6.46 -15.93 -8.28
CA SER A 25 5.29 -16.45 -9.00
C SER A 25 4.33 -15.35 -9.47
N PHE A 26 4.36 -14.16 -8.85
CA PHE A 26 3.42 -13.08 -9.15
C PHE A 26 4.04 -12.01 -10.06
N ASP A 27 3.25 -11.51 -11.01
CA ASP A 27 3.62 -10.37 -11.86
C ASP A 27 3.29 -9.04 -11.19
N VAL A 28 2.21 -9.02 -10.40
CA VAL A 28 1.71 -7.85 -9.68
C VAL A 28 1.25 -8.24 -8.29
N ILE A 29 1.61 -7.43 -7.30
CA ILE A 29 1.09 -7.51 -5.94
C ILE A 29 0.55 -6.14 -5.55
N THR A 30 -0.67 -6.10 -5.02
CA THR A 30 -1.27 -4.89 -4.43
C THR A 30 -1.47 -5.07 -2.94
N CYS A 31 -1.29 -4.03 -2.15
CA CYS A 31 -1.45 -4.07 -0.71
C CYS A 31 -2.06 -2.79 -0.14
N ASN A 32 -2.98 -2.99 0.79
CA ASN A 32 -3.51 -1.94 1.67
C ASN A 32 -3.28 -2.40 3.12
N PRO A 33 -2.04 -2.24 3.65
CA PRO A 33 -1.70 -2.75 4.96
C PRO A 33 -2.27 -1.88 6.09
N PRO A 34 -2.27 -2.35 7.35
CA PRO A 34 -2.60 -1.53 8.51
C PRO A 34 -1.65 -0.32 8.60
N TYR A 35 -2.19 0.87 8.95
CA TYR A 35 -1.43 2.12 8.93
C TYR A 35 -0.81 2.53 10.26
N MET A 36 -1.23 1.89 11.37
CA MET A 36 -0.88 2.31 12.73
C MET A 36 0.47 1.75 13.18
N ILE A 37 1.27 2.59 13.84
CA ILE A 37 2.49 2.15 14.54
C ILE A 37 2.10 1.85 16.00
N GLY A 38 2.36 0.63 16.46
CA GLY A 38 1.92 0.14 17.77
C GLY A 38 2.48 0.89 19.02
N GLN A 39 3.32 1.94 18.84
CA GLN A 39 3.94 2.67 19.94
C GLN A 39 3.63 4.17 20.01
N HIS A 40 2.87 4.75 19.08
CA HIS A 40 2.57 6.20 19.08
C HIS A 40 1.07 6.54 18.96
N GLY A 41 0.19 5.61 19.29
CA GLY A 41 -1.21 5.95 19.52
C GLY A 41 -1.33 6.74 20.83
N ILE A 42 -1.82 7.99 20.77
CA ILE A 42 -2.40 8.66 21.95
C ILE A 42 -3.38 7.64 22.54
N THR A 43 -3.11 7.18 23.74
CA THR A 43 -3.95 6.23 24.47
C THR A 43 -5.28 6.91 24.78
N ASN A 44 -6.23 6.81 23.84
CA ASN A 44 -7.63 6.99 24.17
C ASN A 44 -8.07 5.67 24.83
N PRO A 45 -8.42 5.64 26.13
CA PRO A 45 -8.77 4.41 26.86
C PRO A 45 -9.94 3.66 26.20
N ASP A 46 -10.75 4.35 25.42
CA ASP A 46 -11.96 3.84 24.77
C ASP A 46 -11.76 3.44 23.29
N ALA A 47 -10.53 3.57 22.72
CA ALA A 47 -10.26 3.06 21.38
C ALA A 47 -10.28 1.53 21.39
N PRO A 48 -11.02 0.88 20.48
CA PRO A 48 -11.11 -0.58 20.47
C PRO A 48 -9.73 -1.22 20.39
N LYS A 49 -9.38 -2.06 21.36
CA LYS A 49 -8.13 -2.86 21.44
C LYS A 49 -7.82 -3.67 20.16
N ALA A 50 -8.75 -3.74 19.23
CA ALA A 50 -8.63 -4.42 17.96
C ALA A 50 -7.64 -3.72 17.00
N ILE A 51 -7.59 -2.37 16.98
CA ILE A 51 -6.74 -1.62 16.03
C ILE A 51 -5.25 -1.73 16.40
N ALA A 52 -4.93 -1.68 17.71
CA ALA A 52 -3.55 -1.84 18.18
C ALA A 52 -2.99 -3.26 17.98
N ARG A 53 -3.85 -4.28 17.83
CA ARG A 53 -3.42 -5.67 17.62
C ARG A 53 -2.96 -5.95 16.18
N HIS A 54 -3.40 -5.19 15.19
CA HIS A 54 -3.08 -5.48 13.78
C HIS A 54 -1.63 -5.19 13.43
N GLU A 55 -0.97 -4.19 14.05
CA GLU A 55 0.46 -3.94 13.80
C GLU A 55 1.40 -4.79 14.67
N ILE A 56 0.90 -5.36 15.77
CA ILE A 56 1.63 -6.39 16.52
C ILE A 56 1.78 -7.67 15.69
N LEU A 57 0.85 -7.91 14.76
CA LEU A 57 0.77 -9.12 13.96
C LEU A 57 1.48 -9.02 12.61
N CYS A 58 1.55 -7.81 12.01
CA CYS A 58 2.15 -7.59 10.68
C CYS A 58 2.74 -6.19 10.58
N THR A 59 4.04 -6.09 10.35
CA THR A 59 4.74 -4.82 10.14
C THR A 59 4.78 -4.42 8.66
N LEU A 60 5.06 -3.13 8.39
CA LEU A 60 5.34 -2.67 7.04
C LEU A 60 6.48 -3.45 6.38
N GLU A 61 7.51 -3.80 7.17
CA GLU A 61 8.66 -4.58 6.71
C GLU A 61 8.25 -5.98 6.28
N ASP A 62 7.40 -6.68 7.06
CA ASP A 62 6.88 -8.01 6.70
C ASP A 62 6.18 -7.98 5.33
N VAL A 63 5.31 -7.00 5.11
CA VAL A 63 4.58 -6.85 3.84
C VAL A 63 5.52 -6.65 2.67
N ILE A 64 6.45 -5.70 2.78
CA ILE A 64 7.38 -5.36 1.68
C ILE A 64 8.35 -6.52 1.41
N GLN A 65 8.86 -7.16 2.46
CA GLN A 65 9.75 -8.31 2.33
C GLN A 65 9.06 -9.47 1.61
N LYS A 66 7.84 -9.84 2.02
CA LYS A 66 7.12 -10.94 1.39
C LYS A 66 6.71 -10.61 -0.05
N ALA A 67 6.28 -9.38 -0.31
CA ALA A 67 6.02 -8.93 -1.69
C ALA A 67 7.27 -9.06 -2.57
N ALA A 68 8.44 -8.67 -2.06
CA ALA A 68 9.69 -8.79 -2.80
C ALA A 68 10.09 -10.25 -3.10
N ILE A 69 9.81 -11.19 -2.19
CA ILE A 69 10.07 -12.62 -2.41
C ILE A 69 9.13 -13.19 -3.47
N LEU A 70 7.85 -12.85 -3.39
CA LEU A 70 6.80 -13.43 -4.22
C LEU A 70 6.72 -12.85 -5.63
N LEU A 71 7.12 -11.60 -5.84
CA LEU A 71 7.15 -10.98 -7.17
C LEU A 71 8.21 -11.61 -8.06
N LYS A 72 7.92 -11.78 -9.33
CA LYS A 72 8.91 -12.07 -10.37
C LYS A 72 9.91 -10.92 -10.50
N PRO A 73 11.16 -11.15 -10.97
CA PRO A 73 12.03 -10.07 -11.42
C PRO A 73 11.31 -9.18 -12.43
N GLY A 74 11.30 -7.86 -12.21
CA GLY A 74 10.55 -6.91 -13.03
C GLY A 74 9.06 -6.79 -12.67
N GLY A 75 8.55 -7.60 -11.76
CA GLY A 75 7.16 -7.50 -11.27
C GLY A 75 6.91 -6.25 -10.45
N ASN A 76 5.66 -5.80 -10.42
CA ASN A 76 5.26 -4.54 -9.82
C ASN A 76 4.53 -4.72 -8.49
N PHE A 77 4.89 -3.88 -7.53
CA PHE A 77 4.24 -3.74 -6.23
C PHE A 77 3.49 -2.43 -6.14
N TYR A 78 2.24 -2.46 -5.71
CA TYR A 78 1.44 -1.26 -5.48
C TYR A 78 0.95 -1.25 -4.05
N MET A 79 1.12 -0.11 -3.37
CA MET A 79 0.69 0.04 -1.98
C MET A 79 0.04 1.39 -1.76
N VAL A 80 -1.01 1.39 -0.95
CA VAL A 80 -1.59 2.61 -0.38
C VAL A 80 -1.20 2.70 1.10
N HIS A 81 -0.76 3.89 1.55
CA HIS A 81 -0.33 4.09 2.93
C HIS A 81 -0.51 5.53 3.39
N ARG A 82 -0.11 5.83 4.62
CA ARG A 82 -0.10 7.20 5.17
C ARG A 82 1.19 7.94 4.82
N PRO A 83 1.11 9.23 4.41
CA PRO A 83 2.29 10.01 3.98
C PRO A 83 3.36 10.19 5.06
N PHE A 84 2.98 10.24 6.33
CA PHE A 84 3.94 10.42 7.43
C PHE A 84 4.96 9.27 7.56
N ARG A 85 4.67 8.09 6.97
CA ARG A 85 5.60 6.95 6.92
C ARG A 85 6.40 6.89 5.61
N LEU A 86 6.31 7.86 4.74
CA LEU A 86 6.89 7.80 3.39
C LEU A 86 8.40 7.52 3.41
N ALA A 87 9.15 8.15 4.31
CA ALA A 87 10.59 7.92 4.43
C ALA A 87 10.91 6.47 4.81
N GLU A 88 10.15 5.89 5.75
CA GLU A 88 10.26 4.49 6.14
C GLU A 88 9.90 3.56 4.99
N ILE A 89 8.78 3.81 4.32
CA ILE A 89 8.32 3.02 3.18
C ILE A 89 9.41 2.94 2.10
N ILE A 90 9.95 4.08 1.67
CA ILE A 90 11.00 4.14 0.65
C ILE A 90 12.25 3.39 1.12
N SER A 91 12.68 3.59 2.37
CA SER A 91 13.86 2.93 2.93
C SER A 91 13.72 1.41 2.96
N VAL A 92 12.56 0.91 3.39
CA VAL A 92 12.29 -0.54 3.44
C VAL A 92 12.17 -1.12 2.03
N MET A 93 11.48 -0.44 1.10
CA MET A 93 11.38 -0.87 -0.30
C MET A 93 12.75 -1.05 -0.95
N VAL A 94 13.63 -0.05 -0.83
CA VAL A 94 14.99 -0.10 -1.38
C VAL A 94 15.80 -1.24 -0.76
N ARG A 95 15.69 -1.44 0.56
CA ARG A 95 16.37 -2.53 1.29
C ARG A 95 16.01 -3.91 0.72
N TYR A 96 14.75 -4.13 0.37
CA TYR A 96 14.26 -5.40 -0.19
C TYR A 96 14.24 -5.45 -1.72
N LYS A 97 14.92 -4.51 -2.40
CA LYS A 97 15.05 -4.45 -3.86
C LYS A 97 13.70 -4.33 -4.59
N LEU A 98 12.72 -3.73 -3.92
CA LEU A 98 11.51 -3.18 -4.53
C LEU A 98 11.76 -1.70 -4.83
N GLU A 99 12.42 -1.41 -5.94
CA GLU A 99 12.79 -0.03 -6.29
C GLU A 99 11.56 0.85 -6.50
N PRO A 100 11.37 1.95 -5.73
CA PRO A 100 10.26 2.86 -5.92
C PRO A 100 10.29 3.49 -7.33
N LYS A 101 9.17 3.42 -8.06
CA LYS A 101 9.06 3.87 -9.46
C LYS A 101 8.16 5.06 -9.65
N ARG A 102 7.02 5.07 -8.94
CA ARG A 102 6.06 6.16 -8.96
C ARG A 102 5.48 6.38 -7.58
N MET A 103 5.15 7.62 -7.26
CA MET A 103 4.31 7.94 -6.12
C MET A 103 3.33 9.06 -6.47
N ARG A 104 2.19 9.02 -5.80
CA ARG A 104 1.14 10.04 -5.90
C ARG A 104 0.59 10.32 -4.52
N LEU A 105 0.54 11.58 -4.12
CA LEU A 105 -0.12 11.99 -2.89
C LEU A 105 -1.60 12.23 -3.14
N VAL A 106 -2.43 11.76 -2.22
CA VAL A 106 -3.90 11.88 -2.28
C VAL A 106 -4.34 12.88 -1.23
N TYR A 107 -5.08 13.88 -1.66
CA TYR A 107 -5.59 14.98 -0.86
C TYR A 107 -7.11 14.88 -0.76
N PRO A 108 -7.71 15.00 0.43
CA PRO A 108 -9.17 15.07 0.54
C PRO A 108 -9.73 16.28 -0.18
N TYR A 109 -9.10 17.46 -0.03
CA TYR A 109 -9.41 18.73 -0.70
C TYR A 109 -8.11 19.41 -1.11
N VAL A 110 -8.18 20.33 -2.06
CA VAL A 110 -7.02 21.06 -2.61
C VAL A 110 -6.27 21.89 -1.56
N ASP A 111 -6.95 22.36 -0.52
CA ASP A 111 -6.44 23.19 0.57
C ASP A 111 -6.05 22.40 1.84
N LYS A 112 -6.12 21.08 1.81
CA LYS A 112 -5.80 20.19 2.94
C LYS A 112 -4.48 19.49 2.71
N GLU A 113 -3.90 18.97 3.79
CA GLU A 113 -2.73 18.08 3.70
C GLU A 113 -3.10 16.72 3.09
N PRO A 114 -2.15 16.05 2.44
CA PRO A 114 -2.39 14.72 1.91
C PRO A 114 -2.63 13.73 3.06
N ASN A 115 -3.62 12.88 2.91
CA ASN A 115 -3.95 11.87 3.89
C ASN A 115 -3.58 10.45 3.47
N MET A 116 -3.25 10.24 2.18
CA MET A 116 -2.77 8.97 1.63
C MET A 116 -1.62 9.20 0.66
N VAL A 117 -0.80 8.16 0.50
CA VAL A 117 0.18 8.03 -0.58
C VAL A 117 -0.07 6.73 -1.32
N LEU A 118 -0.09 6.81 -2.65
CA LEU A 118 -0.03 5.67 -3.55
C LEU A 118 1.41 5.53 -4.00
N ILE A 119 1.98 4.34 -3.85
CA ILE A 119 3.37 4.09 -4.24
C ILE A 119 3.47 2.81 -5.06
N GLU A 120 4.25 2.87 -6.13
CA GLU A 120 4.60 1.75 -6.97
C GLU A 120 6.08 1.43 -6.81
N GLY A 121 6.40 0.15 -6.71
CA GLY A 121 7.77 -0.37 -6.75
C GLY A 121 7.91 -1.47 -7.79
N CYS A 122 9.14 -1.65 -8.27
CA CYS A 122 9.50 -2.71 -9.22
C CYS A 122 10.59 -3.59 -8.63
N ARG A 123 10.39 -4.91 -8.62
CA ARG A 123 11.39 -5.84 -8.14
C ARG A 123 12.64 -5.84 -9.03
N GLY A 124 13.80 -5.46 -8.47
CA GLY A 124 15.06 -5.36 -9.21
C GLY A 124 15.11 -4.20 -10.20
N GLY A 125 14.19 -3.22 -10.07
CA GLY A 125 14.17 -2.02 -10.90
C GLY A 125 15.43 -1.16 -10.73
N LYS A 126 15.74 -0.34 -11.73
CA LYS A 126 16.82 0.67 -11.65
C LYS A 126 16.30 1.91 -10.94
N SER A 127 17.17 2.61 -10.23
CA SER A 127 16.84 3.88 -9.57
C SER A 127 16.26 4.90 -10.55
N ARG A 128 15.10 5.38 -10.26
CA ARG A 128 14.39 6.53 -10.80
C ARG A 128 12.95 6.48 -10.34
N MET A 129 12.54 7.45 -9.57
CA MET A 129 11.14 7.60 -9.12
C MET A 129 10.50 8.82 -9.78
N THR A 130 9.26 8.69 -10.23
CA THR A 130 8.42 9.79 -10.70
C THR A 130 7.44 10.17 -9.59
N VAL A 131 7.36 11.46 -9.28
CA VAL A 131 6.32 12.03 -8.43
C VAL A 131 5.23 12.58 -9.35
N GLU A 132 4.04 12.01 -9.25
CA GLU A 132 2.90 12.41 -10.07
C GLU A 132 2.19 13.63 -9.49
N LYS A 133 1.37 14.30 -10.32
CA LYS A 133 0.47 15.37 -9.86
C LYS A 133 -0.42 14.87 -8.72
N PRO A 134 -0.78 15.71 -7.74
CA PRO A 134 -1.67 15.34 -6.65
C PRO A 134 -3.00 14.77 -7.15
N LEU A 135 -3.56 13.79 -6.42
CA LEU A 135 -4.94 13.35 -6.61
C LEU A 135 -5.82 14.07 -5.60
N ILE A 136 -6.71 14.93 -6.06
CA ILE A 136 -7.68 15.61 -5.21
C ILE A 136 -8.99 14.81 -5.24
N VAL A 137 -9.47 14.39 -4.05
CA VAL A 137 -10.66 13.53 -3.96
C VAL A 137 -11.95 14.31 -4.15
N TYR A 138 -12.11 15.42 -3.42
CA TYR A 138 -13.36 16.20 -3.41
C TYR A 138 -13.15 17.59 -3.96
N LYS A 139 -14.09 18.05 -4.79
CA LYS A 139 -14.24 19.47 -5.17
C LYS A 139 -14.87 20.27 -4.04
N GLU A 140 -15.89 19.70 -3.41
CA GLU A 140 -16.68 20.25 -2.31
C GLU A 140 -17.28 19.09 -1.48
N PRO A 141 -17.81 19.34 -0.28
CA PRO A 141 -18.39 18.29 0.56
C PRO A 141 -19.39 17.40 -0.19
N GLY A 142 -19.13 16.10 -0.23
CA GLY A 142 -19.99 15.11 -0.88
C GLY A 142 -19.88 15.04 -2.40
N LYS A 143 -18.98 15.80 -3.05
CA LYS A 143 -18.83 15.80 -4.51
C LYS A 143 -17.39 15.51 -4.92
N TYR A 144 -17.19 14.42 -5.61
CA TYR A 144 -15.88 14.02 -6.12
C TYR A 144 -15.37 14.93 -7.24
N THR A 145 -14.06 14.91 -7.48
CA THR A 145 -13.45 15.50 -8.68
C THR A 145 -13.75 14.63 -9.91
N ASP A 146 -13.64 15.21 -11.10
CA ASP A 146 -13.86 14.48 -12.35
C ASP A 146 -12.88 13.32 -12.49
N GLU A 147 -11.63 13.51 -12.06
CA GLU A 147 -10.62 12.46 -12.07
C GLU A 147 -11.02 11.25 -11.19
N ILE A 148 -11.67 11.47 -10.06
CA ILE A 148 -12.18 10.38 -9.22
C ILE A 148 -13.32 9.64 -9.93
N TYR A 149 -14.23 10.36 -10.58
CA TYR A 149 -15.29 9.73 -11.35
C TYR A 149 -14.72 8.88 -12.50
N GLU A 150 -13.72 9.37 -13.22
CA GLU A 150 -13.04 8.63 -14.28
C GLU A 150 -12.38 7.34 -13.75
N VAL A 151 -11.67 7.43 -12.60
CA VAL A 151 -10.97 6.28 -11.98
C VAL A 151 -11.95 5.18 -11.58
N TYR A 152 -13.15 5.54 -11.10
CA TYR A 152 -14.16 4.59 -10.66
C TYR A 152 -15.16 4.20 -11.76
N GLY A 153 -15.10 4.82 -12.94
CA GLY A 153 -15.96 4.50 -14.08
C GLY A 153 -17.41 4.96 -13.91
N TYR A 154 -17.64 6.07 -13.22
CA TYR A 154 -18.97 6.69 -13.06
C TYR A 154 -19.21 7.77 -14.10
#